data_e10793d12c7badaa298776f1d0674476
#
_entry.id   e10793d12c7badaa298776f1d0674476
#
_cell.length_a   1.000
_cell.length_b   1.000
_cell.length_c   1.000
_cell.angle_alpha   90.00
_cell.angle_beta   90.00
_cell.angle_gamma   90.00
#
_symmetry.space_group_name_H-M   'P 1'
#
loop_
_entity.id
_entity.type
_entity.pdbx_description
1 polymer ?
#
loop_
_entity_poly.entity_id
_entity_poly.type
_entity_poly.pdbx_seq_one_letter_code
_entity_poly.pdbx_strand_id
1 'polypeptide(L)'
;EKKNIDFTFKLNDNYRFRVNMFFQVDGVSAVFRTIPMELPTLESLNLPPVITNLCNLSRGLVLVTGPTGSGKTTTLASMINHINQNQKKHIITIEDPVEFIYKDDQCIVNQRAIGQDALSFSDALRAALREDPDVILVGEMRDLETIETAMHAAETGHLVLSTLHTVDAKETVGRIIGMFPGTEQNRIKMSLASVLQGVIAQRLVKTVDNGRTAAVEILVKNARIEALILEGREGEIPDAIKEGKDVYKTQTFDQALLALYAEGKISRENAIQASTSRNDITMALDFYDADKTQKETRKEEARVSIKELKEIDKDILGLKQ
;
A
#
# COMPACT_ATOMS: atom_id res chain seq x y z
N GLU A 1 17.36 19.21 29.31
CA GLU A 1 15.98 18.73 29.52
C GLU A 1 15.20 18.90 28.24
N LYS A 2 14.53 17.82 27.77
CA LYS A 2 13.67 17.85 26.57
C LYS A 2 12.42 18.68 26.89
N LYS A 3 12.13 19.68 26.08
CA LYS A 3 10.93 20.53 26.23
C LYS A 3 9.67 19.95 25.58
N ASN A 4 9.77 18.79 24.96
CA ASN A 4 8.69 18.00 24.40
C ASN A 4 8.95 16.51 24.60
N ILE A 5 7.89 15.72 24.63
CA ILE A 5 7.96 14.26 24.73
C ILE A 5 6.81 13.62 23.95
N ASP A 6 7.13 12.61 23.17
CA ASP A 6 6.18 11.73 22.53
C ASP A 6 6.12 10.39 23.26
N PHE A 7 4.92 9.90 23.52
CA PHE A 7 4.72 8.60 24.15
C PHE A 7 3.34 8.03 23.82
N THR A 8 3.17 6.74 24.09
CA THR A 8 1.87 6.08 23.99
C THR A 8 1.25 5.98 25.38
N PHE A 9 -0.03 6.34 25.49
CA PHE A 9 -0.81 6.25 26.73
C PHE A 9 -2.01 5.30 26.54
N LYS A 10 -2.06 4.25 27.35
CA LYS A 10 -3.19 3.32 27.41
C LYS A 10 -4.10 3.74 28.57
N LEU A 11 -5.32 4.19 28.25
CA LEU A 11 -6.30 4.56 29.26
C LEU A 11 -6.98 3.31 29.87
N ASN A 12 -7.36 2.38 29.00
CA ASN A 12 -7.94 1.06 29.33
C ASN A 12 -7.80 0.13 28.10
N ASP A 13 -8.44 -1.04 28.13
CA ASP A 13 -8.34 -2.02 27.03
C ASP A 13 -9.02 -1.58 25.74
N ASN A 14 -9.85 -0.52 25.77
CA ASN A 14 -10.59 -0.02 24.61
C ASN A 14 -10.00 1.29 24.05
N TYR A 15 -9.15 2.00 24.81
CA TYR A 15 -8.65 3.31 24.41
C TYR A 15 -7.15 3.43 24.63
N ARG A 16 -6.45 3.73 23.53
CA ARG A 16 -5.04 4.03 23.49
C ARG A 16 -4.81 5.32 22.70
N PHE A 17 -3.81 6.09 23.11
CA PHE A 17 -3.52 7.37 22.50
C PHE A 17 -2.01 7.49 22.24
N ARG A 18 -1.66 8.08 21.11
CA ARG A 18 -0.36 8.72 20.92
C ARG A 18 -0.46 10.12 21.49
N VAL A 19 0.46 10.47 22.39
CA VAL A 19 0.47 11.74 23.09
C VAL A 19 1.76 12.48 22.78
N ASN A 20 1.63 13.75 22.34
CA ASN A 20 2.74 14.69 22.31
C ASN A 20 2.49 15.73 23.39
N MET A 21 3.36 15.80 24.40
CA MET A 21 3.36 16.84 25.44
C MET A 21 4.48 17.81 25.17
N PHE A 22 4.20 19.11 25.28
CA PHE A 22 5.18 20.17 25.04
C PHE A 22 4.93 21.38 25.91
N PHE A 23 6.00 22.15 26.16
CA PHE A 23 5.90 23.47 26.80
C PHE A 23 5.53 24.52 25.78
N GLN A 24 4.62 25.42 26.17
CA GLN A 24 4.23 26.61 25.41
C GLN A 24 4.15 27.82 26.37
N VAL A 25 3.81 29.04 25.87
CA VAL A 25 3.86 30.30 26.65
C VAL A 25 3.09 30.22 27.99
N ASP A 26 1.91 29.58 27.96
CA ASP A 26 1.02 29.48 29.13
C ASP A 26 1.20 28.17 29.92
N GLY A 27 2.32 27.44 29.74
CA GLY A 27 2.63 26.22 30.50
C GLY A 27 2.74 24.98 29.63
N VAL A 28 2.18 23.84 30.10
CA VAL A 28 2.24 22.56 29.42
C VAL A 28 0.97 22.33 28.61
N SER A 29 1.14 21.91 27.37
CA SER A 29 0.06 21.47 26.49
C SER A 29 0.29 20.02 26.04
N ALA A 30 -0.79 19.34 25.68
CA ALA A 30 -0.73 17.99 25.13
C ALA A 30 -1.73 17.79 23.99
N VAL A 31 -1.30 17.08 22.95
CA VAL A 31 -2.13 16.64 21.84
C VAL A 31 -2.29 15.13 21.93
N PHE A 32 -3.54 14.67 21.92
CA PHE A 32 -3.89 13.26 21.96
C PHE A 32 -4.45 12.83 20.60
N ARG A 33 -3.89 11.76 20.05
CA ARG A 33 -4.42 11.08 18.85
C ARG A 33 -4.83 9.67 19.24
N THR A 34 -6.08 9.32 18.98
CA THR A 34 -6.57 7.94 19.21
C THR A 34 -5.84 6.95 18.30
N ILE A 35 -5.45 5.82 18.90
CA ILE A 35 -4.89 4.66 18.18
C ILE A 35 -6.02 3.64 18.03
N PRO A 36 -6.31 3.15 16.81
CA PRO A 36 -7.28 2.09 16.61
C PRO A 36 -6.87 0.83 17.39
N MET A 37 -7.84 0.19 18.05
CA MET A 37 -7.60 -1.04 18.81
C MET A 37 -7.78 -2.30 17.93
N GLU A 38 -8.59 -2.19 16.89
CA GLU A 38 -8.81 -3.26 15.94
C GLU A 38 -7.76 -3.18 14.83
N LEU A 39 -7.15 -4.34 14.54
CA LEU A 39 -6.22 -4.47 13.42
C LEU A 39 -7.01 -4.54 12.10
N PRO A 40 -6.65 -3.73 11.11
CA PRO A 40 -7.27 -3.81 9.79
C PRO A 40 -6.90 -5.14 9.11
N THR A 41 -7.78 -5.63 8.24
CA THR A 41 -7.47 -6.73 7.31
C THR A 41 -7.29 -6.20 5.90
N LEU A 42 -6.62 -6.95 5.02
CA LEU A 42 -6.43 -6.57 3.62
C LEU A 42 -7.78 -6.40 2.91
N GLU A 43 -8.75 -7.25 3.25
CA GLU A 43 -10.11 -7.24 2.71
C GLU A 43 -10.89 -6.01 3.19
N SER A 44 -10.82 -5.66 4.49
CA SER A 44 -11.52 -4.50 5.04
C SER A 44 -11.03 -3.18 4.44
N LEU A 45 -9.78 -3.14 3.98
CA LEU A 45 -9.19 -2.00 3.29
C LEU A 45 -9.44 -2.00 1.78
N ASN A 46 -10.10 -3.02 1.23
CA ASN A 46 -10.31 -3.24 -0.21
C ASN A 46 -8.99 -3.20 -1.01
N LEU A 47 -7.92 -3.74 -0.45
CA LEU A 47 -6.63 -3.78 -1.12
C LEU A 47 -6.60 -4.91 -2.16
N PRO A 48 -5.91 -4.72 -3.30
CA PRO A 48 -5.80 -5.73 -4.34
C PRO A 48 -5.19 -7.06 -3.82
N PRO A 49 -5.72 -8.22 -4.26
CA PRO A 49 -5.27 -9.54 -3.77
C PRO A 49 -3.79 -9.85 -4.00
N VAL A 50 -3.12 -9.17 -4.93
CA VAL A 50 -1.68 -9.33 -5.17
C VAL A 50 -0.84 -8.94 -3.94
N ILE A 51 -1.35 -8.09 -3.06
CA ILE A 51 -0.69 -7.72 -1.80
C ILE A 51 -0.57 -8.95 -0.87
N THR A 52 -1.55 -9.83 -0.88
CA THR A 52 -1.46 -11.13 -0.18
C THR A 52 -0.27 -11.95 -0.66
N ASN A 53 0.00 -11.96 -1.98
CA ASN A 53 1.17 -12.65 -2.51
C ASN A 53 2.49 -12.07 -1.99
N LEU A 54 2.55 -10.74 -1.83
CA LEU A 54 3.72 -10.07 -1.24
C LEU A 54 3.88 -10.41 0.25
N CYS A 55 2.80 -10.62 1.00
CA CYS A 55 2.84 -11.09 2.38
C CYS A 55 3.36 -12.54 2.50
N ASN A 56 3.19 -13.35 1.47
CA ASN A 56 3.57 -14.78 1.46
C ASN A 56 5.02 -15.03 1.02
N LEU A 57 5.78 -13.98 0.72
CA LEU A 57 7.18 -14.11 0.38
C LEU A 57 8.00 -14.60 1.57
N SER A 58 9.05 -15.37 1.27
CA SER A 58 10.00 -15.82 2.28
C SER A 58 11.07 -14.78 2.58
N ARG A 59 11.41 -13.95 1.61
CA ARG A 59 12.46 -12.93 1.71
C ARG A 59 12.28 -11.82 0.67
N GLY A 60 13.00 -10.74 0.85
CA GLY A 60 13.05 -9.60 -0.05
C GLY A 60 12.51 -8.33 0.59
N LEU A 61 12.51 -7.25 -0.16
CA LEU A 61 12.08 -5.92 0.29
C LEU A 61 10.74 -5.55 -0.35
N VAL A 62 9.76 -5.24 0.48
CA VAL A 62 8.46 -4.70 0.05
C VAL A 62 8.27 -3.33 0.68
N LEU A 63 7.94 -2.33 -0.13
CA LEU A 63 7.81 -0.94 0.29
C LEU A 63 6.37 -0.46 0.15
N VAL A 64 5.86 0.16 1.21
CA VAL A 64 4.59 0.90 1.17
C VAL A 64 4.89 2.38 1.18
N THR A 65 4.52 3.10 0.13
CA THR A 65 4.93 4.49 -0.06
C THR A 65 3.74 5.44 -0.23
N GLY A 66 3.99 6.73 -0.13
CA GLY A 66 2.97 7.76 -0.25
C GLY A 66 3.18 8.91 0.74
N PRO A 67 2.49 10.04 0.56
CA PRO A 67 2.58 11.18 1.45
C PRO A 67 2.10 10.85 2.86
N THR A 68 2.37 11.76 3.80
CA THR A 68 1.83 11.65 5.17
C THR A 68 0.31 11.60 5.13
N GLY A 69 -0.28 10.68 5.89
CA GLY A 69 -1.74 10.49 5.93
C GLY A 69 -2.33 9.69 4.77
N SER A 70 -1.51 9.08 3.89
CA SER A 70 -2.00 8.20 2.82
C SER A 70 -2.43 6.80 3.28
N GLY A 71 -2.24 6.45 4.56
CA GLY A 71 -2.64 5.17 5.13
C GLY A 71 -1.57 4.07 5.11
N LYS A 72 -0.29 4.42 4.92
CA LYS A 72 0.83 3.45 4.87
C LYS A 72 0.88 2.53 6.09
N THR A 73 0.84 3.11 7.30
CA THR A 73 0.86 2.35 8.57
C THR A 73 -0.30 1.38 8.66
N THR A 74 -1.50 1.80 8.22
CA THR A 74 -2.70 0.95 8.21
C THR A 74 -2.55 -0.23 7.24
N THR A 75 -1.99 0.01 6.06
CA THR A 75 -1.71 -1.05 5.07
C THR A 75 -0.65 -2.02 5.60
N LEU A 76 0.47 -1.52 6.15
CA LEU A 76 1.47 -2.38 6.77
C LEU A 76 0.90 -3.18 7.94
N ALA A 77 0.05 -2.55 8.76
CA ALA A 77 -0.62 -3.25 9.86
C ALA A 77 -1.51 -4.39 9.35
N SER A 78 -2.23 -4.18 8.25
CA SER A 78 -3.03 -5.25 7.65
C SER A 78 -2.17 -6.38 7.05
N MET A 79 -1.00 -6.05 6.48
CA MET A 79 -0.05 -7.04 5.97
C MET A 79 0.54 -7.88 7.11
N ILE A 80 1.01 -7.24 8.20
CA ILE A 80 1.52 -7.94 9.39
C ILE A 80 0.42 -8.80 10.03
N ASN A 81 -0.79 -8.26 10.15
CA ASN A 81 -1.93 -9.02 10.68
C ASN A 81 -2.23 -10.26 9.83
N HIS A 82 -2.21 -10.12 8.50
CA HIS A 82 -2.39 -11.25 7.58
C HIS A 82 -1.30 -12.32 7.77
N ILE A 83 -0.03 -11.92 7.88
CA ILE A 83 1.09 -12.86 8.13
C ILE A 83 0.90 -13.55 9.48
N ASN A 84 0.58 -12.79 10.52
CA ASN A 84 0.41 -13.29 11.88
C ASN A 84 -0.72 -14.34 11.98
N GLN A 85 -1.81 -14.16 11.24
CA GLN A 85 -2.95 -15.07 11.23
C GLN A 85 -2.75 -16.34 10.39
N ASN A 86 -1.84 -16.33 9.40
CA ASN A 86 -1.78 -17.38 8.39
C ASN A 86 -0.43 -18.10 8.31
N GLN A 87 0.62 -17.64 9.00
CA GLN A 87 1.97 -18.18 8.89
C GLN A 87 2.59 -18.41 10.27
N LYS A 88 3.54 -19.34 10.36
CA LYS A 88 4.30 -19.62 11.58
C LYS A 88 5.68 -18.98 11.44
N LYS A 89 5.81 -17.73 11.90
CA LYS A 89 7.00 -16.90 11.72
C LYS A 89 7.31 -16.09 12.98
N HIS A 90 8.54 -15.63 13.10
CA HIS A 90 8.94 -14.62 14.05
C HIS A 90 8.93 -13.24 13.35
N ILE A 91 8.11 -12.35 13.83
CA ILE A 91 7.95 -10.99 13.30
C ILE A 91 8.55 -10.00 14.29
N ILE A 92 9.46 -9.15 13.81
CA ILE A 92 9.98 -8.02 14.60
C ILE A 92 9.53 -6.72 13.95
N THR A 93 8.91 -5.82 14.72
CA THR A 93 8.60 -4.47 14.26
C THR A 93 9.45 -3.43 14.97
N ILE A 94 9.91 -2.42 14.22
CA ILE A 94 10.70 -1.29 14.70
C ILE A 94 9.97 -0.04 14.24
N GLU A 95 9.39 0.73 15.16
CA GLU A 95 8.43 1.80 14.85
C GLU A 95 8.70 3.07 15.67
N ASP A 96 8.28 4.24 15.18
CA ASP A 96 8.43 5.54 15.85
C ASP A 96 7.15 6.40 15.76
N PRO A 97 6.28 6.27 16.77
CA PRO A 97 6.12 5.20 17.74
C PRO A 97 5.30 4.02 17.20
N VAL A 98 5.15 2.96 18.00
CA VAL A 98 4.22 1.85 17.71
C VAL A 98 2.79 2.38 17.66
N GLU A 99 2.10 2.19 16.51
CA GLU A 99 0.71 2.64 16.32
C GLU A 99 -0.29 1.49 16.54
N PHE A 100 -0.03 0.29 16.01
CA PHE A 100 -0.89 -0.87 16.17
C PHE A 100 -0.23 -1.90 17.08
N ILE A 101 -1.02 -2.56 17.93
CA ILE A 101 -0.52 -3.62 18.81
C ILE A 101 -0.98 -4.96 18.27
N TYR A 102 -0.02 -5.83 18.00
CA TYR A 102 -0.28 -7.20 17.60
C TYR A 102 -0.32 -8.11 18.82
N LYS A 103 -1.20 -9.09 18.78
CA LYS A 103 -1.19 -10.23 19.68
C LYS A 103 -0.63 -11.41 18.92
N ASP A 104 0.15 -12.24 19.58
CA ASP A 104 0.60 -13.50 19.01
C ASP A 104 -0.60 -14.35 18.61
N ASP A 105 -0.59 -14.88 17.38
CA ASP A 105 -1.58 -15.85 16.86
C ASP A 105 -0.81 -17.07 16.33
N GLN A 106 -0.55 -17.15 15.01
CA GLN A 106 0.33 -18.19 14.46
C GLN A 106 1.81 -17.79 14.54
N CYS A 107 2.09 -16.47 14.60
CA CYS A 107 3.44 -15.91 14.73
C CYS A 107 3.74 -15.49 16.16
N ILE A 108 5.04 -15.36 16.46
CA ILE A 108 5.53 -14.59 17.60
C ILE A 108 5.81 -13.17 17.09
N VAL A 109 5.30 -12.13 17.77
CA VAL A 109 5.45 -10.74 17.35
C VAL A 109 6.12 -9.91 18.43
N ASN A 110 7.33 -9.41 18.16
CA ASN A 110 8.05 -8.50 19.03
C ASN A 110 8.04 -7.09 18.43
N GLN A 111 7.53 -6.13 19.18
CA GLN A 111 7.42 -4.72 18.76
C GLN A 111 8.36 -3.85 19.56
N ARG A 112 9.15 -3.01 18.88
CA ARG A 112 10.12 -2.11 19.48
C ARG A 112 9.84 -0.67 19.07
N ALA A 113 9.67 0.22 20.04
CA ALA A 113 9.49 1.66 19.83
C ALA A 113 10.84 2.40 19.91
N ILE A 114 11.13 3.23 18.92
CA ILE A 114 12.28 4.14 18.97
C ILE A 114 12.10 5.13 20.12
N GLY A 115 13.18 5.38 20.84
CA GLY A 115 13.20 6.27 22.02
C GLY A 115 12.72 5.63 23.32
N GLN A 116 12.10 4.44 23.28
CA GLN A 116 11.71 3.65 24.44
C GLN A 116 12.51 2.35 24.53
N ASP A 117 12.45 1.53 23.47
CA ASP A 117 13.02 0.18 23.44
C ASP A 117 14.29 0.11 22.58
N ALA A 118 14.55 1.13 21.77
CA ALA A 118 15.74 1.25 20.93
C ALA A 118 16.11 2.72 20.70
N LEU A 119 17.39 2.98 20.43
CA LEU A 119 17.91 4.34 20.25
C LEU A 119 17.67 4.87 18.83
N SER A 120 17.79 4.01 17.81
CA SER A 120 17.63 4.37 16.41
C SER A 120 17.10 3.18 15.60
N PHE A 121 16.60 3.47 14.38
CA PHE A 121 16.17 2.43 13.46
C PHE A 121 17.33 1.52 13.04
N SER A 122 18.51 2.08 12.71
CA SER A 122 19.68 1.33 12.30
C SER A 122 20.20 0.39 13.40
N ASP A 123 20.27 0.86 14.66
CA ASP A 123 20.69 0.02 15.79
C ASP A 123 19.71 -1.11 16.07
N ALA A 124 18.41 -0.78 16.07
CA ALA A 124 17.35 -1.76 16.30
C ALA A 124 17.34 -2.83 15.22
N LEU A 125 17.50 -2.44 13.95
CA LEU A 125 17.52 -3.34 12.82
C LEU A 125 18.75 -4.26 12.84
N ARG A 126 19.93 -3.73 13.15
CA ARG A 126 21.15 -4.55 13.35
C ARG A 126 21.00 -5.54 14.51
N ALA A 127 20.31 -5.16 15.58
CA ALA A 127 20.03 -6.07 16.68
C ALA A 127 19.06 -7.17 16.26
N ALA A 128 17.99 -6.80 15.56
CA ALA A 128 16.96 -7.72 15.08
C ALA A 128 17.54 -8.86 14.24
N LEU A 129 18.55 -8.62 13.41
CA LEU A 129 19.24 -9.68 12.62
C LEU A 129 19.89 -10.78 13.44
N ARG A 130 20.01 -10.61 14.78
CA ARG A 130 20.52 -11.63 15.71
C ARG A 130 19.42 -12.26 16.57
N GLU A 131 18.19 -11.91 16.31
CA GLU A 131 17.02 -12.35 17.07
C GLU A 131 16.21 -13.43 16.29
N ASP A 132 16.79 -13.98 15.21
CA ASP A 132 16.22 -15.02 14.35
C ASP A 132 14.81 -14.65 13.78
N PRO A 133 14.65 -13.47 13.18
CA PRO A 133 13.37 -13.09 12.60
C PRO A 133 13.17 -13.69 11.21
N ASP A 134 11.94 -13.99 10.85
CA ASP A 134 11.54 -14.27 9.46
C ASP A 134 11.07 -13.00 8.74
N VAL A 135 10.40 -12.12 9.49
CA VAL A 135 9.81 -10.86 8.97
C VAL A 135 10.24 -9.69 9.82
N ILE A 136 10.71 -8.65 9.19
CA ILE A 136 11.10 -7.40 9.86
C ILE A 136 10.28 -6.24 9.28
N LEU A 137 9.52 -5.54 10.13
CA LEU A 137 8.90 -4.27 9.78
C LEU A 137 9.79 -3.12 10.27
N VAL A 138 10.30 -2.32 9.34
CA VAL A 138 10.98 -1.06 9.63
C VAL A 138 10.01 0.07 9.33
N GLY A 139 9.53 0.78 10.35
CA GLY A 139 8.47 1.78 10.22
C GLY A 139 8.72 2.79 9.12
N GLU A 140 9.96 3.26 8.99
CA GLU A 140 10.41 4.11 7.88
C GLU A 140 11.92 4.04 7.67
N MET A 141 12.34 4.28 6.43
CA MET A 141 13.75 4.37 6.05
C MET A 141 14.07 5.83 5.65
N ARG A 142 14.71 6.57 6.56
CA ARG A 142 15.04 7.99 6.36
C ARG A 142 16.51 8.24 6.05
N ASP A 143 17.39 7.35 6.45
CA ASP A 143 18.83 7.50 6.36
C ASP A 143 19.47 6.33 5.61
N LEU A 144 20.69 6.58 5.10
CA LEU A 144 21.47 5.63 4.31
C LEU A 144 21.72 4.32 5.04
N GLU A 145 22.06 4.41 6.33
CA GLU A 145 22.43 3.25 7.14
C GLU A 145 21.23 2.31 7.36
N THR A 146 20.06 2.87 7.63
CA THR A 146 18.80 2.10 7.74
C THR A 146 18.47 1.41 6.40
N ILE A 147 18.58 2.13 5.26
CA ILE A 147 18.31 1.56 3.94
C ILE A 147 19.27 0.42 3.63
N GLU A 148 20.58 0.64 3.83
CA GLU A 148 21.60 -0.38 3.55
C GLU A 148 21.42 -1.62 4.40
N THR A 149 21.13 -1.45 5.69
CA THR A 149 20.88 -2.55 6.62
C THR A 149 19.58 -3.31 6.25
N ALA A 150 18.52 -2.61 5.84
CA ALA A 150 17.27 -3.22 5.39
C ALA A 150 17.46 -4.03 4.09
N MET A 151 18.20 -3.51 3.12
CA MET A 151 18.54 -4.27 1.91
C MET A 151 19.39 -5.50 2.23
N HIS A 152 20.37 -5.36 3.12
CA HIS A 152 21.20 -6.50 3.57
C HIS A 152 20.35 -7.57 4.27
N ALA A 153 19.40 -7.18 5.14
CA ALA A 153 18.45 -8.11 5.75
C ALA A 153 17.64 -8.88 4.69
N ALA A 154 17.16 -8.16 3.66
CA ALA A 154 16.43 -8.77 2.56
C ALA A 154 17.29 -9.73 1.70
N GLU A 155 18.58 -9.43 1.51
CA GLU A 155 19.54 -10.29 0.82
C GLU A 155 19.83 -11.58 1.62
N THR A 156 19.91 -11.46 2.94
CA THR A 156 20.27 -12.57 3.85
C THR A 156 19.11 -13.46 4.24
N GLY A 157 17.93 -13.28 3.65
CA GLY A 157 16.85 -14.26 3.77
C GLY A 157 15.59 -13.79 4.51
N HIS A 158 15.52 -12.52 4.91
CA HIS A 158 14.39 -11.98 5.66
C HIS A 158 13.38 -11.27 4.73
N LEU A 159 12.09 -11.34 5.04
CA LEU A 159 11.09 -10.48 4.44
C LEU A 159 11.10 -9.14 5.18
N VAL A 160 11.52 -8.09 4.48
CA VAL A 160 11.57 -6.73 5.04
C VAL A 160 10.43 -5.90 4.48
N LEU A 161 9.60 -5.38 5.36
CA LEU A 161 8.53 -4.44 5.05
C LEU A 161 8.92 -3.05 5.56
N SER A 162 8.76 -2.00 4.74
CA SER A 162 9.10 -0.65 5.20
C SER A 162 8.32 0.43 4.46
N THR A 163 8.51 1.70 4.89
CA THR A 163 7.90 2.86 4.23
C THR A 163 8.92 3.87 3.71
N LEU A 164 8.48 4.59 2.68
CA LEU A 164 9.09 5.81 2.18
C LEU A 164 8.00 6.86 1.91
N HIS A 165 8.40 8.14 1.82
CA HIS A 165 7.46 9.25 1.56
C HIS A 165 7.40 9.65 0.07
N THR A 166 7.79 8.77 -0.82
CA THR A 166 7.72 8.94 -2.28
C THR A 166 6.28 8.76 -2.79
N VAL A 167 5.96 9.38 -3.92
CA VAL A 167 4.58 9.44 -4.43
C VAL A 167 4.20 8.29 -5.36
N ASP A 168 5.20 7.59 -5.94
CA ASP A 168 5.03 6.46 -6.85
C ASP A 168 6.24 5.51 -6.82
N ALA A 169 6.15 4.39 -7.55
CA ALA A 169 7.19 3.36 -7.59
C ALA A 169 8.47 3.85 -8.30
N LYS A 170 8.33 4.66 -9.35
CA LYS A 170 9.47 5.26 -10.07
C LYS A 170 10.30 6.15 -9.14
N GLU A 171 9.62 7.08 -8.43
CA GLU A 171 10.29 7.97 -7.47
C GLU A 171 10.90 7.16 -6.32
N THR A 172 10.25 6.08 -5.88
CA THR A 172 10.75 5.20 -4.82
C THR A 172 12.10 4.59 -5.18
N VAL A 173 12.21 3.99 -6.36
CA VAL A 173 13.47 3.42 -6.86
C VAL A 173 14.53 4.50 -7.02
N GLY A 174 14.21 5.60 -7.70
CA GLY A 174 15.14 6.72 -7.91
C GLY A 174 15.60 7.36 -6.60
N ARG A 175 14.70 7.46 -5.59
CA ARG A 175 15.02 8.01 -4.26
C ARG A 175 16.01 7.15 -3.51
N ILE A 176 15.81 5.83 -3.48
CA ILE A 176 16.74 4.91 -2.81
C ILE A 176 18.12 5.02 -3.45
N ILE A 177 18.22 4.92 -4.77
CA ILE A 177 19.50 5.00 -5.49
C ILE A 177 20.15 6.37 -5.28
N GLY A 178 19.37 7.45 -5.40
CA GLY A 178 19.86 8.84 -5.32
C GLY A 178 20.31 9.27 -3.93
N MET A 179 19.99 8.53 -2.87
CA MET A 179 20.49 8.80 -1.52
C MET A 179 21.99 8.47 -1.39
N PHE A 180 22.52 7.56 -2.22
CA PHE A 180 23.90 7.11 -2.15
C PHE A 180 24.83 7.96 -3.02
N PRO A 181 26.12 8.10 -2.62
CA PRO A 181 27.11 8.75 -3.46
C PRO A 181 27.20 8.11 -4.85
N GLY A 182 27.46 8.92 -5.88
CA GLY A 182 27.50 8.44 -7.26
C GLY A 182 28.43 7.23 -7.52
N THR A 183 29.51 7.12 -6.75
CA THR A 183 30.46 5.98 -6.79
C THR A 183 29.84 4.67 -6.32
N GLU A 184 28.79 4.71 -5.50
CA GLU A 184 28.13 3.53 -4.93
C GLU A 184 26.84 3.17 -5.64
N GLN A 185 26.27 4.07 -6.43
CA GLN A 185 24.95 3.88 -7.03
C GLN A 185 24.83 2.60 -7.88
N ASN A 186 25.89 2.19 -8.57
CA ASN A 186 25.86 0.94 -9.34
C ASN A 186 25.74 -0.29 -8.42
N ARG A 187 26.45 -0.32 -7.29
CA ARG A 187 26.32 -1.37 -6.29
C ARG A 187 24.89 -1.41 -5.72
N ILE A 188 24.36 -0.23 -5.41
CA ILE A 188 23.01 -0.08 -4.86
C ILE A 188 21.93 -0.52 -5.87
N LYS A 189 22.08 -0.19 -7.16
CA LYS A 189 21.18 -0.69 -8.22
C LYS A 189 21.16 -2.21 -8.27
N MET A 190 22.32 -2.85 -8.22
CA MET A 190 22.43 -4.32 -8.22
C MET A 190 21.77 -4.93 -6.99
N SER A 191 22.05 -4.39 -5.81
CA SER A 191 21.43 -4.84 -4.55
C SER A 191 19.91 -4.64 -4.57
N LEU A 192 19.43 -3.44 -4.88
CA LEU A 192 18.00 -3.12 -4.94
C LEU A 192 17.27 -3.98 -5.98
N ALA A 193 17.83 -4.14 -7.19
CA ALA A 193 17.26 -4.97 -8.23
C ALA A 193 17.11 -6.44 -7.79
N SER A 194 18.06 -6.94 -6.98
CA SER A 194 18.01 -8.30 -6.45
C SER A 194 16.93 -8.48 -5.37
N VAL A 195 16.80 -7.53 -4.44
CA VAL A 195 15.96 -7.68 -3.24
C VAL A 195 14.56 -7.11 -3.35
N LEU A 196 14.33 -6.06 -4.17
CA LEU A 196 13.00 -5.43 -4.30
C LEU A 196 12.00 -6.41 -4.86
N GLN A 197 10.93 -6.70 -4.12
CA GLN A 197 9.86 -7.61 -4.52
C GLN A 197 8.59 -6.85 -4.90
N GLY A 198 8.33 -5.72 -4.26
CA GLY A 198 7.16 -4.91 -4.56
C GLY A 198 7.23 -3.49 -3.99
N VAL A 199 6.52 -2.59 -4.66
CA VAL A 199 6.23 -1.24 -4.16
C VAL A 199 4.73 -1.03 -4.23
N ILE A 200 4.13 -0.63 -3.11
CA ILE A 200 2.71 -0.28 -2.97
C ILE A 200 2.66 1.22 -2.70
N ALA A 201 2.53 2.03 -3.75
CA ALA A 201 2.37 3.46 -3.58
C ALA A 201 0.88 3.79 -3.37
N GLN A 202 0.56 4.68 -2.42
CA GLN A 202 -0.79 4.83 -1.90
C GLN A 202 -1.23 6.29 -1.79
N ARG A 203 -2.47 6.55 -2.23
CA ARG A 203 -3.20 7.81 -2.05
C ARG A 203 -4.57 7.52 -1.44
N LEU A 204 -5.03 8.36 -0.50
CA LEU A 204 -6.42 8.30 -0.04
C LEU A 204 -7.31 9.19 -0.89
N VAL A 205 -8.39 8.61 -1.40
CA VAL A 205 -9.38 9.28 -2.25
C VAL A 205 -10.71 9.35 -1.50
N LYS A 206 -11.40 10.49 -1.60
CA LYS A 206 -12.73 10.68 -1.01
C LYS A 206 -13.75 9.82 -1.76
N THR A 207 -14.54 9.06 -1.00
CA THR A 207 -15.62 8.24 -1.54
C THR A 207 -16.92 9.03 -1.68
N VAL A 208 -17.89 8.49 -2.42
CA VAL A 208 -19.20 9.13 -2.64
C VAL A 208 -20.03 9.25 -1.36
N ASP A 209 -19.80 8.39 -0.38
CA ASP A 209 -20.44 8.39 0.95
C ASP A 209 -19.68 9.24 2.00
N ASN A 210 -18.78 10.13 1.56
CA ASN A 210 -17.92 10.97 2.39
C ASN A 210 -16.89 10.23 3.25
N GLY A 211 -16.64 8.95 3.00
CA GLY A 211 -15.53 8.18 3.56
C GLY A 211 -14.21 8.42 2.80
N ARG A 212 -13.28 7.49 2.96
CA ARG A 212 -12.01 7.45 2.22
C ARG A 212 -11.69 6.02 1.82
N THR A 213 -11.14 5.85 0.62
CA THR A 213 -10.60 4.57 0.13
C THR A 213 -9.18 4.76 -0.37
N ALA A 214 -8.39 3.70 -0.35
CA ALA A 214 -7.05 3.73 -0.91
C ALA A 214 -7.09 3.50 -2.42
N ALA A 215 -6.50 4.42 -3.19
CA ALA A 215 -6.05 4.12 -4.54
C ALA A 215 -4.57 3.72 -4.45
N VAL A 216 -4.20 2.59 -5.05
CA VAL A 216 -2.85 2.06 -4.95
C VAL A 216 -2.24 1.81 -6.33
N GLU A 217 -1.01 2.27 -6.51
CA GLU A 217 -0.13 1.80 -7.57
C GLU A 217 0.67 0.63 -7.04
N ILE A 218 0.78 -0.45 -7.81
CA ILE A 218 1.45 -1.67 -7.39
C ILE A 218 2.50 -2.07 -8.44
N LEU A 219 3.75 -2.03 -8.04
CA LEU A 219 4.86 -2.65 -8.73
C LEU A 219 5.08 -4.04 -8.11
N VAL A 220 5.15 -5.07 -8.95
CA VAL A 220 5.63 -6.40 -8.59
C VAL A 220 6.88 -6.68 -9.40
N LYS A 221 7.95 -7.14 -8.74
CA LYS A 221 9.21 -7.46 -9.40
C LYS A 221 9.00 -8.51 -10.50
N ASN A 222 9.57 -8.24 -11.65
CA ASN A 222 9.71 -9.17 -12.76
C ASN A 222 11.02 -8.86 -13.49
N ALA A 223 11.39 -9.68 -14.48
CA ALA A 223 12.64 -9.52 -15.20
C ALA A 223 12.79 -8.13 -15.88
N ARG A 224 11.68 -7.54 -16.36
CA ARG A 224 11.70 -6.20 -16.96
C ARG A 224 12.00 -5.12 -15.91
N ILE A 225 11.31 -5.17 -14.77
CA ILE A 225 11.55 -4.21 -13.66
C ILE A 225 12.98 -4.33 -13.16
N GLU A 226 13.48 -5.55 -13.00
CA GLU A 226 14.87 -5.80 -12.61
C GLU A 226 15.87 -5.17 -13.60
N ALA A 227 15.68 -5.39 -14.90
CA ALA A 227 16.53 -4.81 -15.95
C ALA A 227 16.48 -3.27 -15.93
N LEU A 228 15.27 -2.66 -15.78
CA LEU A 228 15.14 -1.21 -15.73
C LEU A 228 15.88 -0.59 -14.55
N ILE A 229 15.87 -1.24 -13.36
CA ILE A 229 16.62 -0.78 -12.19
C ILE A 229 18.14 -0.88 -12.45
N LEU A 230 18.61 -2.02 -12.97
CA LEU A 230 20.04 -2.24 -13.27
C LEU A 230 20.59 -1.23 -14.29
N GLU A 231 19.81 -0.94 -15.33
CA GLU A 231 20.18 -0.04 -16.41
C GLU A 231 20.01 1.44 -16.06
N GLY A 232 19.36 1.77 -14.92
CA GLY A 232 19.06 3.15 -14.53
C GLY A 232 17.99 3.79 -15.42
N ARG A 233 17.03 3.00 -15.85
CA ARG A 233 15.89 3.41 -16.71
C ARG A 233 14.59 3.47 -15.91
N GLU A 234 14.66 4.05 -14.71
CA GLU A 234 13.50 4.17 -13.80
C GLU A 234 12.32 4.92 -14.44
N GLY A 235 12.64 5.77 -15.44
CA GLY A 235 11.62 6.50 -16.22
C GLY A 235 10.60 5.62 -16.92
N GLU A 236 10.94 4.36 -17.22
CA GLU A 236 10.10 3.40 -17.93
C GLU A 236 9.33 2.44 -16.99
N ILE A 237 9.55 2.55 -15.68
CA ILE A 237 8.83 1.75 -14.68
C ILE A 237 7.30 1.91 -14.79
N PRO A 238 6.72 3.12 -14.96
CA PRO A 238 5.27 3.27 -15.11
C PRO A 238 4.68 2.48 -16.28
N ASP A 239 5.37 2.44 -17.42
CA ASP A 239 4.94 1.66 -18.58
C ASP A 239 5.01 0.15 -18.30
N ALA A 240 6.08 -0.31 -17.64
CA ALA A 240 6.23 -1.70 -17.24
C ALA A 240 5.15 -2.13 -16.23
N ILE A 241 4.74 -1.25 -15.30
CA ILE A 241 3.61 -1.47 -14.39
C ILE A 241 2.30 -1.58 -15.17
N LYS A 242 2.05 -0.64 -16.09
CA LYS A 242 0.82 -0.58 -16.89
C LYS A 242 0.62 -1.86 -17.74
N GLU A 243 1.67 -2.30 -18.41
CA GLU A 243 1.65 -3.48 -19.27
C GLU A 243 1.63 -4.81 -18.50
N GLY A 244 2.16 -4.82 -17.27
CA GLY A 244 2.20 -6.00 -16.41
C GLY A 244 0.87 -6.38 -15.73
N LYS A 245 -0.21 -5.62 -15.95
CA LYS A 245 -1.50 -5.75 -15.26
C LYS A 245 -2.06 -7.18 -15.29
N ASP A 246 -2.12 -7.77 -16.47
CA ASP A 246 -2.79 -9.06 -16.64
C ASP A 246 -1.95 -10.25 -16.15
N VAL A 247 -0.63 -10.17 -16.30
CA VAL A 247 0.31 -11.26 -15.97
C VAL A 247 0.76 -11.18 -14.52
N TYR A 248 1.26 -10.02 -14.10
CA TYR A 248 1.88 -9.83 -12.78
C TYR A 248 0.94 -9.18 -11.76
N LYS A 249 -0.28 -8.80 -12.19
CA LYS A 249 -1.27 -8.10 -11.37
C LYS A 249 -0.76 -6.76 -10.84
N THR A 250 0.17 -6.14 -11.57
CA THR A 250 0.60 -4.76 -11.34
C THR A 250 -0.53 -3.81 -11.73
N GLN A 251 -0.54 -2.60 -11.17
CA GLN A 251 -1.48 -1.56 -11.61
C GLN A 251 -0.91 -0.17 -11.37
N THR A 252 -1.25 0.77 -12.25
CA THR A 252 -0.97 2.19 -12.05
C THR A 252 -2.07 2.85 -11.21
N PHE A 253 -1.81 4.06 -10.71
CA PHE A 253 -2.85 4.85 -10.03
C PHE A 253 -4.08 5.07 -10.90
N ASP A 254 -3.91 5.40 -12.17
CA ASP A 254 -5.03 5.69 -13.07
C ASP A 254 -5.88 4.44 -13.33
N GLN A 255 -5.26 3.25 -13.41
CA GLN A 255 -5.98 1.98 -13.48
C GLN A 255 -6.76 1.68 -12.19
N ALA A 256 -6.17 1.98 -11.02
CA ALA A 256 -6.85 1.83 -9.72
C ALA A 256 -8.04 2.79 -9.60
N LEU A 257 -7.85 4.06 -9.97
CA LEU A 257 -8.90 5.09 -9.93
C LEU A 257 -10.06 4.77 -10.88
N LEU A 258 -9.76 4.30 -12.09
CA LEU A 258 -10.80 3.85 -13.04
C LEU A 258 -11.60 2.67 -12.47
N ALA A 259 -10.94 1.72 -11.81
CA ALA A 259 -11.63 0.59 -11.16
C ALA A 259 -12.56 1.06 -10.03
N LEU A 260 -12.07 1.95 -9.15
CA LEU A 260 -12.87 2.52 -8.05
C LEU A 260 -14.07 3.33 -8.56
N TYR A 261 -13.92 4.05 -9.68
CA TYR A 261 -15.00 4.74 -10.36
C TYR A 261 -16.02 3.76 -10.94
N ALA A 262 -15.55 2.73 -11.63
CA ALA A 262 -16.41 1.69 -12.22
C ALA A 262 -17.24 0.94 -11.16
N GLU A 263 -16.69 0.77 -9.96
CA GLU A 263 -17.38 0.20 -8.79
C GLU A 263 -18.35 1.20 -8.12
N GLY A 264 -18.37 2.46 -8.55
CA GLY A 264 -19.20 3.52 -7.97
C GLY A 264 -18.72 4.00 -6.59
N LYS A 265 -17.49 3.66 -6.18
CA LYS A 265 -16.91 4.05 -4.89
C LYS A 265 -16.47 5.50 -4.83
N ILE A 266 -15.98 6.04 -5.94
CA ILE A 266 -15.51 7.44 -6.05
C ILE A 266 -16.22 8.16 -7.18
N SER A 267 -16.33 9.49 -7.08
CA SER A 267 -16.87 10.31 -8.15
C SER A 267 -15.83 10.50 -9.28
N ARG A 268 -16.31 10.90 -10.46
CA ARG A 268 -15.47 11.26 -11.61
C ARG A 268 -14.46 12.36 -11.24
N GLU A 269 -14.93 13.40 -10.54
CA GLU A 269 -14.11 14.53 -10.11
C GLU A 269 -12.99 14.07 -9.16
N ASN A 270 -13.32 13.20 -8.20
CA ASN A 270 -12.34 12.64 -7.25
C ASN A 270 -11.31 11.76 -7.97
N ALA A 271 -11.71 10.98 -8.99
CA ALA A 271 -10.80 10.20 -9.81
C ALA A 271 -9.81 11.11 -10.56
N ILE A 272 -10.30 12.17 -11.22
CA ILE A 272 -9.46 13.14 -11.96
C ILE A 272 -8.52 13.90 -11.01
N GLN A 273 -9.00 14.30 -9.83
CA GLN A 273 -8.19 15.03 -8.84
C GLN A 273 -7.05 14.20 -8.28
N ALA A 274 -7.27 12.89 -8.08
CA ALA A 274 -6.30 11.98 -7.51
C ALA A 274 -5.36 11.34 -8.55
N SER A 275 -5.59 11.54 -9.85
CA SER A 275 -4.85 10.91 -10.94
C SER A 275 -3.41 11.42 -11.04
N THR A 276 -2.59 10.63 -11.75
CA THR A 276 -1.23 11.02 -12.13
C THR A 276 -1.25 11.87 -13.40
N SER A 277 -2.07 11.48 -14.39
CA SER A 277 -2.29 12.24 -15.62
C SER A 277 -3.78 12.57 -15.77
N ARG A 278 -4.13 13.87 -15.67
CA ARG A 278 -5.52 14.30 -15.84
C ARG A 278 -6.09 13.99 -17.21
N ASN A 279 -5.29 14.10 -18.25
CA ASN A 279 -5.73 13.84 -19.61
C ASN A 279 -5.99 12.34 -19.83
N ASP A 280 -5.07 11.48 -19.39
CA ASP A 280 -5.18 10.04 -19.60
C ASP A 280 -6.36 9.46 -18.81
N ILE A 281 -6.53 9.85 -17.55
CA ILE A 281 -7.67 9.38 -16.76
C ILE A 281 -8.99 9.90 -17.31
N THR A 282 -9.06 11.15 -17.82
CA THR A 282 -10.28 11.71 -18.41
C THR A 282 -10.68 10.89 -19.63
N MET A 283 -9.74 10.61 -20.52
CA MET A 283 -10.01 9.76 -21.69
C MET A 283 -10.46 8.35 -21.28
N ALA A 284 -9.82 7.75 -20.29
CA ALA A 284 -10.20 6.42 -19.80
C ALA A 284 -11.61 6.39 -19.20
N LEU A 285 -12.00 7.45 -18.46
CA LEU A 285 -13.34 7.61 -17.90
C LEU A 285 -14.39 7.81 -19.02
N ASP A 286 -14.09 8.63 -20.04
CA ASP A 286 -14.97 8.85 -21.19
C ASP A 286 -15.22 7.56 -21.96
N PHE A 287 -14.17 6.77 -22.21
CA PHE A 287 -14.29 5.45 -22.83
C PHE A 287 -15.15 4.50 -22.00
N TYR A 288 -14.93 4.45 -20.69
CA TYR A 288 -15.72 3.60 -19.80
C TYR A 288 -17.20 3.98 -19.80
N ASP A 289 -17.52 5.28 -19.70
CA ASP A 289 -18.89 5.79 -19.69
C ASP A 289 -19.60 5.52 -21.02
N ALA A 290 -18.90 5.68 -22.16
CA ALA A 290 -19.44 5.37 -23.48
C ALA A 290 -19.72 3.86 -23.65
N ASP A 291 -18.80 2.99 -23.23
CA ASP A 291 -18.99 1.52 -23.29
C ASP A 291 -20.14 1.07 -22.39
N LYS A 292 -20.25 1.64 -21.20
CA LYS A 292 -21.36 1.38 -20.27
C LYS A 292 -22.71 1.75 -20.89
N THR A 293 -22.81 2.94 -21.46
CA THR A 293 -24.03 3.42 -22.12
C THR A 293 -24.42 2.52 -23.30
N GLN A 294 -23.46 2.12 -24.13
CA GLN A 294 -23.73 1.19 -25.23
C GLN A 294 -24.23 -0.19 -24.75
N LYS A 295 -23.64 -0.73 -23.69
CA LYS A 295 -24.07 -2.00 -23.09
C LYS A 295 -25.46 -1.92 -22.49
N GLU A 296 -25.81 -0.80 -21.86
CA GLU A 296 -27.16 -0.57 -21.31
C GLU A 296 -28.19 -0.45 -22.43
N THR A 297 -27.91 0.31 -23.49
CA THR A 297 -28.78 0.44 -24.66
C THR A 297 -29.04 -0.92 -25.32
N ARG A 298 -28.00 -1.72 -25.58
CA ARG A 298 -28.13 -3.07 -26.15
C ARG A 298 -28.96 -4.01 -25.27
N LYS A 299 -28.81 -3.91 -23.94
CA LYS A 299 -29.62 -4.70 -22.99
C LYS A 299 -31.08 -4.30 -23.03
N GLU A 300 -31.40 -3.02 -23.18
CA GLU A 300 -32.75 -2.51 -23.23
C GLU A 300 -33.41 -2.92 -24.57
N GLU A 301 -32.71 -2.76 -25.69
CA GLU A 301 -33.17 -3.23 -27.03
C GLU A 301 -33.46 -4.74 -27.02
N ALA A 302 -32.58 -5.55 -26.40
CA ALA A 302 -32.80 -6.98 -26.30
C ALA A 302 -34.03 -7.32 -25.42
N ARG A 303 -34.25 -6.56 -24.32
CA ARG A 303 -35.43 -6.74 -23.48
C ARG A 303 -36.73 -6.40 -24.19
N VAL A 304 -36.74 -5.32 -24.96
CA VAL A 304 -37.91 -4.90 -25.79
C VAL A 304 -38.20 -5.98 -26.81
N SER A 305 -37.21 -6.43 -27.58
CA SER A 305 -37.36 -7.48 -28.59
C SER A 305 -37.89 -8.79 -28.01
N ILE A 306 -37.42 -9.23 -26.83
CA ILE A 306 -37.95 -10.44 -26.16
C ILE A 306 -39.41 -10.24 -25.70
N LYS A 307 -39.79 -9.03 -25.31
CA LYS A 307 -41.18 -8.74 -24.89
C LYS A 307 -42.11 -8.76 -26.09
N GLU A 308 -41.70 -8.16 -27.21
CA GLU A 308 -42.46 -8.19 -28.49
C GLU A 308 -42.66 -9.63 -28.99
N LEU A 309 -41.61 -10.46 -28.98
CA LEU A 309 -41.73 -11.89 -29.38
C LEU A 309 -42.71 -12.66 -28.48
N LYS A 310 -42.72 -12.39 -27.16
CA LYS A 310 -43.67 -13.03 -26.26
C LYS A 310 -45.11 -12.57 -26.44
N GLU A 311 -45.36 -11.34 -26.86
CA GLU A 311 -46.71 -10.84 -27.25
C GLU A 311 -47.17 -11.50 -28.53
N ILE A 312 -46.32 -11.61 -29.57
CA ILE A 312 -46.62 -12.30 -30.82
C ILE A 312 -46.95 -13.79 -30.58
N ASP A 313 -46.21 -14.49 -29.73
CA ASP A 313 -46.49 -15.89 -29.38
C ASP A 313 -47.83 -16.04 -28.67
N LYS A 314 -48.24 -15.10 -27.80
CA LYS A 314 -49.53 -15.11 -27.16
C LYS A 314 -50.68 -14.91 -28.13
N ASP A 315 -50.50 -14.01 -29.13
CA ASP A 315 -51.52 -13.77 -30.17
C ASP A 315 -51.68 -14.98 -31.08
N ILE A 316 -50.57 -15.67 -31.41
CA ILE A 316 -50.58 -16.88 -32.21
C ILE A 316 -51.30 -18.04 -31.47
N LEU A 317 -51.04 -18.18 -30.17
CA LEU A 317 -51.67 -19.19 -29.30
C LEU A 317 -53.15 -18.87 -29.02
N GLY A 318 -53.55 -17.60 -28.97
CA GLY A 318 -54.92 -17.14 -28.77
C GLY A 318 -55.82 -17.35 -30.02
N LEU A 319 -55.24 -17.47 -31.24
CA LEU A 319 -55.97 -17.77 -32.46
C LEU A 319 -56.26 -19.27 -32.68
N LYS A 320 -55.88 -20.13 -31.74
CA LYS A 320 -56.10 -21.59 -31.76
C LYS A 320 -57.16 -22.08 -30.75
N GLN A 321 -57.99 -21.17 -30.24
CA GLN A 321 -59.17 -21.55 -29.41
C GLN A 321 -60.47 -21.32 -30.16
#